data_91313a63c3d24216caa352fb4a01fd16
#
_entry.id   91313a63c3d24216caa352fb4a01fd16
#
_cell.length_a   1.000
_cell.length_b   1.000
_cell.length_c   1.000
_cell.angle_alpha   90.00
_cell.angle_beta   90.00
_cell.angle_gamma   90.00
#
_symmetry.space_group_name_H-M   'P 1'
#
loop_
_entity.id
_entity.type
_entity.pdbx_description
1 polymer ?
#
loop_
_entity_poly.entity_id
_entity_poly.type
_entity_poly.pdbx_seq_one_letter_code
_entity_poly.pdbx_strand_id
1 'polypeptide(L)' 'WGVTFHVRPLENDEERLAALKLRASVRGMQLPDDVGRYILHRGPRELGELCRAVETLDKASLSAKRKLTIPFVKSALSW' A
#
# COMPACT_ATOMS: atom_id res chain seq x y z
N TRP A 1 -7.50 32.90 -6.16
CA TRP A 1 -7.53 32.53 -6.02
C TRP A 1 -7.30 31.67 -5.88
N GLY A 2 -7.37 31.56 -5.74
CA GLY A 2 -7.10 30.87 -5.16
C GLY A 2 -6.83 29.72 -5.14
N VAL A 3 -6.90 29.16 -5.69
CA VAL A 3 -6.73 28.07 -5.63
C VAL A 3 -5.70 27.60 -5.47
N THR A 4 -5.55 27.09 -4.80
CA THR A 4 -4.53 26.68 -4.49
C THR A 4 -4.36 25.44 -4.65
N PHE A 5 -3.85 24.95 -5.32
CA PHE A 5 -3.42 23.82 -5.50
C PHE A 5 -2.24 23.64 -4.97
N HIS A 6 -2.05 22.98 -4.01
CA HIS A 6 -0.88 22.63 -3.53
C HIS A 6 -0.48 21.46 -4.18
N VAL A 7 0.51 21.43 -4.78
CA VAL A 7 1.06 20.33 -5.25
C VAL A 7 1.83 19.78 -4.19
N ARG A 8 1.32 19.10 -3.29
CA ARG A 8 2.05 18.49 -2.28
C ARG A 8 2.27 17.10 -2.58
N PRO A 9 3.32 16.50 -2.12
CA PRO A 9 3.49 15.06 -2.18
C PRO A 9 2.34 14.44 -1.43
N LEU A 10 2.10 13.17 -1.62
CA LEU A 10 1.00 12.51 -0.99
C LEU A 10 1.23 12.41 0.51
N GLU A 11 0.71 13.37 1.26
CA GLU A 11 0.91 13.36 2.68
C GLU A 11 -0.29 12.83 3.40
N ASN A 12 -1.42 12.80 2.75
CA ASN A 12 -2.64 12.38 3.36
C ASN A 12 -2.72 10.87 3.27
N ASP A 13 -3.09 10.22 4.34
CA ASP A 13 -3.22 8.78 4.37
C ASP A 13 -4.21 8.26 3.34
N GLU A 14 -5.27 8.99 3.09
CA GLU A 14 -6.25 8.55 2.11
C GLU A 14 -5.67 8.57 0.71
N GLU A 15 -4.86 9.57 0.40
CA GLU A 15 -4.22 9.65 -0.90
C GLU A 15 -3.19 8.54 -1.06
N ARG A 16 -2.46 8.25 0.01
CA ARG A 16 -1.50 7.16 -0.01
C ARG A 16 -2.19 5.83 -0.17
N LEU A 17 -3.30 5.66 0.53
CA LEU A 17 -4.07 4.43 0.41
C LEU A 17 -4.57 4.25 -1.01
N ALA A 18 -5.09 5.31 -1.62
CA ALA A 18 -5.56 5.26 -2.99
C ALA A 18 -4.43 4.88 -3.94
N ALA A 19 -3.25 5.45 -3.73
CA ALA A 19 -2.09 5.13 -4.56
C ALA A 19 -1.69 3.67 -4.43
N LEU A 20 -1.69 3.15 -3.21
CA LEU A 20 -1.36 1.74 -2.98
C LEU A 20 -2.40 0.82 -3.61
N LYS A 21 -3.67 1.18 -3.48
CA LYS A 21 -4.73 0.37 -4.08
C LYS A 21 -4.62 0.38 -5.60
N LEU A 22 -4.27 1.52 -6.18
CA LEU A 22 -4.10 1.62 -7.61
C LEU A 22 -2.94 0.73 -8.06
N ARG A 23 -1.83 0.79 -7.34
CA ARG A 23 -0.69 -0.06 -7.67
C ARG A 23 -1.04 -1.53 -7.58
N ALA A 24 -1.76 -1.90 -6.55
CA ALA A 24 -2.19 -3.28 -6.39
C ALA A 24 -3.12 -3.69 -7.53
N SER A 25 -4.01 -2.79 -7.91
CA SER A 25 -4.95 -3.06 -9.00
C SER A 25 -4.24 -3.30 -10.33
N VAL A 26 -3.22 -2.50 -10.59
CA VAL A 26 -2.44 -2.66 -11.82
C VAL A 26 -1.79 -4.05 -11.88
N ARG A 27 -1.48 -4.59 -10.72
CA ARG A 27 -0.89 -5.93 -10.67
C ARG A 27 -1.94 -7.04 -10.58
N GLY A 28 -3.19 -6.67 -10.57
CA GLY A 28 -4.26 -7.65 -10.45
C GLY A 28 -4.48 -8.14 -9.03
N MET A 29 -3.95 -7.39 -8.07
CA MET A 29 -4.05 -7.79 -6.68
C MET A 29 -5.10 -6.95 -5.97
N GLN A 30 -5.81 -7.52 -5.03
CA GLN A 30 -6.77 -6.78 -4.24
C GLN A 30 -6.13 -6.36 -2.94
N LEU A 31 -6.22 -5.09 -2.61
CA LEU A 31 -5.68 -4.57 -1.37
C LEU A 31 -6.84 -4.05 -0.53
N PRO A 32 -7.27 -4.78 0.50
CA PRO A 32 -8.34 -4.31 1.37
C PRO A 32 -7.95 -3.05 2.12
N ASP A 33 -8.94 -2.25 2.49
CA ASP A 33 -8.69 -1.00 3.18
C ASP A 33 -7.93 -1.19 4.49
N ASP A 34 -8.31 -2.18 5.28
CA ASP A 34 -7.65 -2.43 6.56
C ASP A 34 -6.19 -2.81 6.37
N VAL A 35 -5.90 -3.62 5.38
CA VAL A 35 -4.53 -4.01 5.07
C VAL A 35 -3.75 -2.78 4.58
N GLY A 36 -4.35 -2.00 3.70
CA GLY A 36 -3.71 -0.79 3.21
C GLY A 36 -3.38 0.18 4.33
N ARG A 37 -4.31 0.37 5.25
CA ARG A 37 -4.08 1.26 6.39
C ARG A 37 -2.99 0.71 7.30
N TYR A 38 -2.95 -0.59 7.48
CA TYR A 38 -1.90 -1.21 8.27
C TYR A 38 -0.53 -0.93 7.65
N ILE A 39 -0.43 -1.06 6.34
CA ILE A 39 0.81 -0.80 5.62
C ILE A 39 1.22 0.66 5.81
N LEU A 40 0.27 1.58 5.73
CA LEU A 40 0.57 2.99 5.90
C LEU A 40 1.06 3.32 7.31
N HIS A 41 0.48 2.64 8.30
CA HIS A 41 0.86 2.91 9.67
C HIS A 41 2.17 2.25 10.08
N ARG A 42 2.42 1.08 9.58
CA ARG A 42 3.62 0.36 9.97
C ARG A 42 4.77 0.51 9.00
N GLY A 43 4.48 0.83 7.77
CA GLY A 43 5.50 0.91 6.74
C GLY A 43 6.23 2.23 6.70
N PRO A 44 7.15 2.35 5.77
CA PRO A 44 7.90 3.58 5.60
C PRO A 44 7.01 4.71 5.11
N ARG A 45 7.47 5.92 5.32
CA ARG A 45 6.66 7.05 4.90
C ARG A 45 6.82 7.35 3.43
N GLU A 46 7.88 6.93 2.81
CA GLU A 46 8.10 7.21 1.42
C GLU A 46 7.23 6.36 0.55
N LEU A 47 6.57 6.97 -0.38
CA LEU A 47 5.65 6.26 -1.28
C LEU A 47 6.39 5.22 -2.11
N GLY A 48 7.61 5.53 -2.54
CA GLY A 48 8.40 4.56 -3.31
C GLY A 48 8.64 3.28 -2.55
N GLU A 49 8.91 3.39 -1.25
CA GLU A 49 9.14 2.22 -0.44
C GLU A 49 7.85 1.49 -0.13
N LEU A 50 6.75 2.22 -0.01
CA LEU A 50 5.44 1.60 0.14
C LEU A 50 5.10 0.79 -1.10
N CYS A 51 5.42 1.30 -2.28
CA CYS A 51 5.20 0.57 -3.52
C CYS A 51 6.03 -0.70 -3.57
N ARG A 52 7.26 -0.65 -3.07
CA ARG A 52 8.08 -1.84 -3.00
C ARG A 52 7.47 -2.88 -2.07
N ALA A 53 6.92 -2.42 -0.96
CA ALA A 53 6.25 -3.32 -0.03
C ALA A 53 5.07 -3.99 -0.72
N VAL A 54 4.31 -3.24 -1.50
CA VAL A 54 3.20 -3.81 -2.25
C VAL A 54 3.70 -4.86 -3.25
N GLU A 55 4.82 -4.59 -3.92
CA GLU A 55 5.38 -5.56 -4.84
C GLU A 55 5.82 -6.83 -4.13
N THR A 56 6.42 -6.68 -2.97
CA THR A 56 6.82 -7.83 -2.16
C THR A 56 5.60 -8.65 -1.76
N LEU A 57 4.53 -7.96 -1.36
CA LEU A 57 3.30 -8.63 -0.98
C LEU A 57 2.66 -9.33 -2.18
N ASP A 58 2.75 -8.72 -3.35
CA ASP A 58 2.22 -9.33 -4.55
C ASP A 58 2.90 -10.67 -4.81
N LYS A 59 4.22 -10.68 -4.77
CA LYS A 59 4.98 -11.91 -4.99
C LYS A 59 4.68 -12.94 -3.91
N ALA A 60 4.63 -12.51 -2.66
CA ALA A 60 4.36 -13.41 -1.56
C ALA A 60 2.95 -14.00 -1.66
N SER A 61 1.99 -13.17 -2.05
CA SER A 61 0.61 -13.59 -2.19
C SER A 61 0.47 -14.62 -3.31
N LEU A 62 1.16 -14.40 -4.42
CA LEU A 62 1.12 -15.35 -5.53
C LEU A 62 1.77 -16.68 -5.14
N SER A 63 2.87 -16.60 -4.43
CA SER A 63 3.57 -17.80 -3.99
C SER A 63 2.74 -18.60 -3.00
N ALA A 64 2.10 -17.91 -2.06
CA ALA A 64 1.32 -18.57 -1.03
C ALA A 64 -0.11 -18.86 -1.47
N LYS A 65 -0.54 -18.26 -2.58
CA LYS A 65 -1.91 -18.38 -3.08
C LYS A 65 -2.90 -17.96 -2.00
N ARG A 66 -2.59 -16.86 -1.33
CA ARG A 66 -3.44 -16.38 -0.26
C ARG A 66 -3.84 -14.94 -0.49
N LYS A 67 -4.96 -14.55 0.10
CA LYS A 67 -5.39 -13.18 0.03
C LYS A 67 -4.59 -12.37 1.01
N LEU A 68 -4.48 -11.07 0.77
CA LEU A 68 -3.77 -10.20 1.68
C LEU A 68 -4.60 -9.99 2.93
N THR A 69 -4.00 -10.23 4.06
CA THR A 69 -4.61 -9.97 5.35
C THR A 69 -3.53 -9.32 6.22
N ILE A 70 -3.95 -8.71 7.32
CA ILE A 70 -2.99 -8.09 8.23
C ILE A 70 -1.97 -9.10 8.76
N PRO A 71 -2.37 -10.28 9.26
CA PRO A 71 -1.39 -11.26 9.70
C PRO A 71 -0.42 -11.69 8.59
N PHE A 72 -0.93 -11.80 7.36
CA PHE A 72 -0.09 -12.17 6.24
C PHE A 72 0.94 -11.08 5.96
N VAL A 73 0.54 -9.83 6.01
CA VAL A 73 1.45 -8.71 5.80
C VAL A 73 2.54 -8.69 6.87
N LYS A 74 2.15 -8.91 8.12
CA LYS A 74 3.11 -8.96 9.19
C LYS A 74 4.15 -10.04 8.94
N SER A 75 3.71 -11.19 8.52
CA SER A 75 4.60 -12.30 8.26
C SER A 75 5.49 -12.05 7.05
N ALA A 76 4.91 -11.56 5.99
CA ALA A 76 5.64 -11.37 4.73
C ALA A 76 6.68 -10.26 4.81
N LEU A 77 6.34 -9.18 5.52
CA LEU A 77 7.23 -8.04 5.61
C LEU A 77 7.95 -7.94 6.95
N SER A 78 7.67 -8.85 7.85
CA SER A 78 8.28 -8.85 9.17
C SER A 78 8.00 -7.56 9.95
N TRP A 79 6.81 -7.06 9.81
CA TRP A 79 6.44 -5.82 10.49
C TRP A 79 5.69 -6.04 11.79
#